data_094a8768cf980856fde3f4d4fba187d8
#
_entry.id   094a8768cf980856fde3f4d4fba187d8
#
_cell.length_a   1.000
_cell.length_b   1.000
_cell.length_c   1.000
_cell.angle_alpha   90.00
_cell.angle_beta   90.00
_cell.angle_gamma   90.00
#
_symmetry.space_group_name_H-M   'P 1'
#
loop_
_entity.id
_entity.type
_entity.pdbx_description
1 polymer ?
#
loop_
_entity_poly.entity_id
_entity_poly.type
_entity_poly.pdbx_seq_one_letter_code
_entity_poly.pdbx_strand_id
1 'polypeptide(L)'
;MQVLDLIGIGIGPFNLSLAALACPTPLRTAFFEKESGFDWHPGLLLPNSRLQVSPLKDCVTLADPTSPFSFLNYLAVHGRLYSFVNRCDATTSRREFTQYFQWVAHQLPQLRFGEEVTDVTRLDEGYRVTTTRDHYHARSVAIGVGVVATIPECAKPWLGEKVYHVASYLDRPQIDIGERVLVVGGGQSGAEVVEHLLGSPGIGKITWVTSRGNLFTRDDSSFINVSYTPSYSQRFHSLPLKKRRTIVDDEKLTSDGISAELSNRIYETIYHRSATGNIDDVIQLLPAVVMKELSPHADGWHALLASHGTCQRPTVVADRVVLATGFEPRPLAFIDRLLASASMEGGLPVVKDDYSVQFEDNAPGQVYLQNRSPVQSGLQSVNLSLVAYRNGRIINSLLRREYYLNVPDRPILGCLGLLPAQETQNAK
;
A
#
# COMPACT_ATOMS: atom_id res chain seq x y z
N MET A 1 -0.58 -20.17 -30.36
CA MET A 1 -0.04 -19.26 -29.32
C MET A 1 0.57 -20.10 -28.21
N GLN A 2 1.69 -19.66 -27.64
CA GLN A 2 2.30 -20.36 -26.50
C GLN A 2 1.53 -20.03 -25.23
N VAL A 3 1.07 -21.04 -24.49
CA VAL A 3 0.35 -20.85 -23.21
C VAL A 3 1.36 -20.50 -22.13
N LEU A 4 1.14 -19.39 -21.45
CA LEU A 4 1.91 -18.96 -20.27
C LEU A 4 1.44 -19.70 -19.01
N ASP A 5 2.34 -19.90 -18.06
CA ASP A 5 1.98 -20.50 -16.77
C ASP A 5 1.31 -19.48 -15.86
N LEU A 6 1.73 -18.20 -15.95
CA LEU A 6 1.17 -17.09 -15.20
C LEU A 6 1.17 -15.79 -16.01
N ILE A 7 0.07 -15.04 -15.94
CA ILE A 7 0.02 -13.63 -16.33
C ILE A 7 -0.24 -12.78 -15.08
N GLY A 8 0.64 -11.79 -14.84
CA GLY A 8 0.43 -10.74 -13.84
C GLY A 8 -0.25 -9.51 -14.45
N ILE A 9 -1.25 -8.96 -13.77
CA ILE A 9 -2.01 -7.79 -14.20
C ILE A 9 -1.75 -6.64 -13.22
N GLY A 10 -1.17 -5.56 -13.72
CA GLY A 10 -0.56 -4.47 -12.95
C GLY A 10 0.86 -4.81 -12.50
N ILE A 11 1.81 -3.87 -12.67
CA ILE A 11 3.21 -4.02 -12.26
C ILE A 11 3.49 -3.03 -11.11
N GLY A 12 2.75 -3.19 -10.01
CA GLY A 12 3.10 -2.56 -8.74
C GLY A 12 4.11 -3.42 -7.95
N PRO A 13 4.54 -2.99 -6.75
CA PRO A 13 5.54 -3.71 -5.94
C PRO A 13 5.23 -5.20 -5.72
N PHE A 14 3.96 -5.57 -5.62
CA PHE A 14 3.53 -6.95 -5.39
C PHE A 14 3.81 -7.85 -6.59
N ASN A 15 3.39 -7.45 -7.78
CA ASN A 15 3.63 -8.23 -8.99
C ASN A 15 5.08 -8.07 -9.49
N LEU A 16 5.77 -6.96 -9.19
CA LEU A 16 7.20 -6.84 -9.44
C LEU A 16 8.00 -7.88 -8.63
N SER A 17 7.67 -8.04 -7.35
CA SER A 17 8.24 -9.10 -6.50
C SER A 17 7.94 -10.49 -7.04
N LEU A 18 6.68 -10.74 -7.49
CA LEU A 18 6.30 -12.02 -8.09
C LEU A 18 7.11 -12.30 -9.38
N ALA A 19 7.31 -11.29 -10.21
CA ALA A 19 8.12 -11.39 -11.42
C ALA A 19 9.59 -11.67 -11.10
N ALA A 20 10.17 -10.96 -10.11
CA ALA A 20 11.55 -11.16 -9.69
C ALA A 20 11.79 -12.58 -9.14
N LEU A 21 10.89 -13.08 -8.30
CA LEU A 21 10.96 -14.44 -7.76
C LEU A 21 10.63 -15.52 -8.81
N ALA A 22 9.81 -15.23 -9.82
CA ALA A 22 9.52 -16.16 -10.91
C ALA A 22 10.70 -16.29 -11.90
N CYS A 23 11.55 -15.26 -12.02
CA CYS A 23 12.63 -15.19 -13.00
C CYS A 23 13.60 -16.40 -12.97
N PRO A 24 14.09 -16.90 -11.82
CA PRO A 24 14.98 -18.06 -11.77
C PRO A 24 14.25 -19.41 -11.89
N THR A 25 12.93 -19.44 -12.04
CA THR A 25 12.13 -20.65 -12.12
C THR A 25 11.85 -21.07 -13.57
N PRO A 26 11.40 -22.31 -13.82
CA PRO A 26 11.00 -22.74 -15.16
C PRO A 26 9.64 -22.16 -15.62
N LEU A 27 8.97 -21.33 -14.82
CA LEU A 27 7.67 -20.73 -15.17
C LEU A 27 7.80 -19.74 -16.33
N ARG A 28 6.93 -19.87 -17.32
CA ARG A 28 6.77 -18.90 -18.40
C ARG A 28 5.76 -17.85 -17.95
N THR A 29 6.24 -16.63 -17.72
CA THR A 29 5.41 -15.56 -17.17
C THR A 29 5.44 -14.31 -18.05
N ALA A 30 4.38 -13.53 -18.01
CA ALA A 30 4.34 -12.16 -18.53
C ALA A 30 3.55 -11.28 -17.56
N PHE A 31 3.94 -10.01 -17.44
CA PHE A 31 3.28 -9.05 -16.57
C PHE A 31 2.94 -7.80 -17.38
N PHE A 32 1.73 -7.29 -17.24
CA PHE A 32 1.21 -6.17 -18.02
C PHE A 32 0.87 -4.98 -17.13
N GLU A 33 1.30 -3.79 -17.56
CA GLU A 33 1.02 -2.51 -16.91
C GLU A 33 0.57 -1.48 -17.94
N LYS A 34 -0.47 -0.73 -17.63
CA LYS A 34 -0.99 0.33 -18.50
C LYS A 34 -0.07 1.55 -18.57
N GLU A 35 0.64 1.86 -17.49
CA GLU A 35 1.60 2.95 -17.45
C GLU A 35 2.86 2.62 -18.27
N SER A 36 3.55 3.66 -18.75
CA SER A 36 4.73 3.51 -19.62
C SER A 36 6.00 3.03 -18.91
N GLY A 37 5.99 2.97 -17.59
CA GLY A 37 7.12 2.55 -16.77
C GLY A 37 6.70 2.27 -15.34
N PHE A 38 7.64 1.70 -14.56
CA PHE A 38 7.38 1.46 -13.15
C PHE A 38 7.46 2.78 -12.36
N ASP A 39 6.41 3.05 -11.59
CA ASP A 39 6.42 4.10 -10.58
C ASP A 39 5.63 3.66 -9.33
N TRP A 40 5.95 4.28 -8.19
CA TRP A 40 5.29 3.94 -6.92
C TRP A 40 4.93 5.21 -6.14
N HIS A 41 3.66 5.61 -6.22
CA HIS A 41 3.15 6.84 -5.61
C HIS A 41 3.96 8.10 -5.95
N PRO A 42 4.18 8.41 -7.26
CA PRO A 42 5.07 9.50 -7.70
C PRO A 42 4.69 10.85 -7.08
N GLY A 43 3.40 11.15 -7.00
CA GLY A 43 2.91 12.41 -6.41
C GLY A 43 3.15 12.55 -4.91
N LEU A 44 3.70 11.53 -4.24
CA LEU A 44 4.01 11.48 -2.81
C LEU A 44 5.49 11.25 -2.49
N LEU A 45 6.38 11.36 -3.47
CA LEU A 45 7.84 11.22 -3.25
C LEU A 45 8.44 12.53 -2.69
N LEU A 46 7.86 13.02 -1.61
CA LEU A 46 8.34 14.22 -0.91
C LEU A 46 9.80 14.04 -0.41
N PRO A 47 10.58 15.11 -0.28
CA PRO A 47 12.01 15.01 0.06
C PRO A 47 12.30 14.21 1.34
N ASN A 48 11.45 14.36 2.36
CA ASN A 48 11.62 13.71 3.66
C ASN A 48 10.78 12.43 3.81
N SER A 49 10.06 12.00 2.76
CA SER A 49 9.24 10.79 2.84
C SER A 49 10.11 9.55 2.99
N ARG A 50 9.84 8.74 4.00
CA ARG A 50 10.60 7.54 4.33
C ARG A 50 9.77 6.27 4.15
N LEU A 51 10.46 5.18 3.88
CA LEU A 51 9.85 3.85 3.89
C LEU A 51 9.48 3.51 5.34
N GLN A 52 8.25 3.08 5.56
CA GLN A 52 7.73 2.77 6.90
C GLN A 52 8.04 1.34 7.37
N VAL A 53 8.80 0.59 6.59
CA VAL A 53 9.24 -0.78 6.89
C VAL A 53 10.74 -0.90 6.63
N SER A 54 11.37 -1.94 7.17
CA SER A 54 12.77 -2.24 6.87
C SER A 54 12.97 -2.41 5.35
N PRO A 55 14.03 -1.86 4.74
CA PRO A 55 14.34 -2.07 3.34
C PRO A 55 14.70 -3.53 2.99
N LEU A 56 14.90 -4.42 3.99
CA LEU A 56 15.01 -5.86 3.79
C LEU A 56 13.64 -6.52 3.48
N LYS A 57 12.54 -5.81 3.66
CA LYS A 57 11.20 -6.20 3.18
C LYS A 57 11.03 -5.76 1.72
N ASP A 58 12.01 -6.11 0.91
CA ASP A 58 12.12 -5.82 -0.51
C ASP A 58 11.38 -6.87 -1.38
N CYS A 59 11.64 -6.87 -2.69
CA CYS A 59 10.99 -7.80 -3.63
C CYS A 59 11.25 -9.28 -3.31
N VAL A 60 12.38 -9.65 -2.70
CA VAL A 60 12.87 -11.03 -2.74
C VAL A 60 13.48 -11.53 -1.43
N THR A 61 14.12 -10.65 -0.64
CA THR A 61 15.05 -11.05 0.44
C THR A 61 14.41 -11.99 1.47
N LEU A 62 13.14 -11.78 1.83
CA LEU A 62 12.46 -12.63 2.82
C LEU A 62 11.97 -13.99 2.27
N ALA A 63 12.13 -14.24 0.96
CA ALA A 63 11.91 -15.56 0.34
C ALA A 63 13.21 -16.17 -0.17
N ASP A 64 14.11 -15.33 -0.71
CA ASP A 64 15.42 -15.73 -1.23
C ASP A 64 16.46 -14.65 -0.90
N PRO A 65 17.16 -14.77 0.24
CA PRO A 65 18.21 -13.82 0.64
C PRO A 65 19.40 -13.75 -0.33
N THR A 66 19.54 -14.76 -1.21
CA THR A 66 20.65 -14.86 -2.18
C THR A 66 20.32 -14.25 -3.54
N SER A 67 19.08 -13.81 -3.71
CA SER A 67 18.58 -13.26 -4.96
C SER A 67 19.36 -12.03 -5.43
N PRO A 68 19.74 -11.94 -6.72
CA PRO A 68 20.39 -10.77 -7.29
C PRO A 68 19.48 -9.54 -7.32
N PHE A 69 18.18 -9.69 -7.13
CA PHE A 69 17.19 -8.61 -7.11
C PHE A 69 16.96 -7.98 -5.72
N SER A 70 17.83 -8.29 -4.73
CA SER A 70 17.71 -7.73 -3.38
C SER A 70 18.09 -6.24 -3.33
N PHE A 71 17.52 -5.51 -2.36
CA PHE A 71 17.89 -4.13 -2.10
C PHE A 71 19.36 -3.98 -1.73
N LEU A 72 19.93 -4.95 -1.00
CA LEU A 72 21.37 -4.94 -0.69
C LEU A 72 22.23 -5.07 -1.94
N ASN A 73 21.84 -5.92 -2.89
CA ASN A 73 22.56 -6.03 -4.16
C ASN A 73 22.43 -4.74 -5.00
N TYR A 74 21.24 -4.12 -5.01
CA TYR A 74 21.06 -2.80 -5.62
C TYR A 74 22.06 -1.78 -5.06
N LEU A 75 22.21 -1.70 -3.75
CA LEU A 75 23.20 -0.81 -3.12
C LEU A 75 24.64 -1.18 -3.48
N ALA A 76 24.95 -2.47 -3.55
CA ALA A 76 26.29 -2.97 -3.89
C ALA A 76 26.70 -2.58 -5.32
N VAL A 77 25.83 -2.87 -6.32
CA VAL A 77 26.14 -2.55 -7.74
C VAL A 77 26.19 -1.05 -8.03
N HIS A 78 25.55 -0.22 -7.18
CA HIS A 78 25.66 1.25 -7.26
C HIS A 78 26.76 1.85 -6.37
N GLY A 79 27.60 1.02 -5.74
CA GLY A 79 28.70 1.48 -4.89
C GLY A 79 28.26 2.16 -3.59
N ARG A 80 27.02 1.92 -3.12
CA ARG A 80 26.39 2.63 -1.99
C ARG A 80 26.26 1.81 -0.72
N LEU A 81 26.60 0.51 -0.77
CA LEU A 81 26.36 -0.42 0.35
C LEU A 81 27.08 0.03 1.64
N TYR A 82 28.37 0.39 1.57
CA TYR A 82 29.10 0.85 2.75
C TYR A 82 28.53 2.16 3.32
N SER A 83 28.20 3.10 2.46
CA SER A 83 27.60 4.38 2.89
C SER A 83 26.23 4.15 3.55
N PHE A 84 25.45 3.20 3.06
CA PHE A 84 24.17 2.83 3.64
C PHE A 84 24.35 2.22 5.05
N VAL A 85 25.29 1.29 5.22
CA VAL A 85 25.59 0.67 6.52
C VAL A 85 26.10 1.70 7.52
N ASN A 86 27.03 2.57 7.10
CA ASN A 86 27.64 3.61 7.96
C ASN A 86 26.63 4.66 8.43
N ARG A 87 25.50 4.80 7.77
CA ARG A 87 24.45 5.73 8.16
C ARG A 87 23.77 5.36 9.48
N CYS A 88 23.90 4.11 9.92
CA CYS A 88 23.28 3.57 11.16
C CYS A 88 21.76 3.81 11.26
N ASP A 89 21.08 3.90 10.12
CA ASP A 89 19.66 4.15 10.02
C ASP A 89 18.96 2.91 9.42
N ALA A 90 17.96 2.40 10.15
CA ALA A 90 17.25 1.18 9.76
C ALA A 90 16.27 1.38 8.59
N THR A 91 16.06 2.62 8.11
CA THR A 91 15.09 2.95 7.05
C THR A 91 15.77 3.57 5.84
N THR A 92 15.05 3.70 4.74
CA THR A 92 15.52 4.44 3.55
C THR A 92 14.46 5.43 3.07
N SER A 93 14.82 6.37 2.19
CA SER A 93 13.85 7.27 1.58
C SER A 93 12.92 6.49 0.65
N ARG A 94 11.65 6.92 0.54
CA ARG A 94 10.71 6.32 -0.40
C ARG A 94 11.21 6.49 -1.85
N ARG A 95 11.86 7.60 -2.15
CA ARG A 95 12.48 7.85 -3.46
C ARG A 95 13.57 6.83 -3.80
N GLU A 96 14.49 6.53 -2.88
CA GLU A 96 15.54 5.53 -3.09
C GLU A 96 14.96 4.13 -3.28
N PHE A 97 13.92 3.80 -2.52
CA PHE A 97 13.28 2.50 -2.65
C PHE A 97 12.47 2.38 -3.97
N THR A 98 11.90 3.48 -4.47
CA THR A 98 11.31 3.52 -5.83
C THR A 98 12.36 3.32 -6.91
N GLN A 99 13.54 3.94 -6.77
CA GLN A 99 14.67 3.72 -7.69
C GLN A 99 15.14 2.25 -7.68
N TYR A 100 15.15 1.62 -6.51
CA TYR A 100 15.42 0.19 -6.41
C TYR A 100 14.37 -0.64 -7.19
N PHE A 101 13.08 -0.37 -7.01
CA PHE A 101 12.05 -1.05 -7.78
C PHE A 101 12.18 -0.84 -9.29
N GLN A 102 12.48 0.37 -9.73
CA GLN A 102 12.78 0.68 -11.14
C GLN A 102 13.98 -0.10 -11.66
N TRP A 103 15.04 -0.20 -10.86
CA TRP A 103 16.22 -0.99 -11.19
C TRP A 103 15.89 -2.49 -11.34
N VAL A 104 15.07 -3.06 -10.46
CA VAL A 104 14.57 -4.45 -10.61
C VAL A 104 13.75 -4.59 -11.89
N ALA A 105 12.81 -3.66 -12.12
CA ALA A 105 11.92 -3.71 -13.29
C ALA A 105 12.71 -3.70 -14.62
N HIS A 106 13.78 -2.93 -14.72
CA HIS A 106 14.60 -2.86 -15.92
C HIS A 106 15.35 -4.18 -16.25
N GLN A 107 15.52 -5.06 -15.27
CA GLN A 107 16.24 -6.33 -15.46
C GLN A 107 15.32 -7.50 -15.82
N LEU A 108 13.99 -7.30 -15.79
CA LEU A 108 13.00 -8.35 -15.97
C LEU A 108 12.35 -8.27 -17.36
N PRO A 109 12.77 -9.10 -18.34
CA PRO A 109 12.31 -9.02 -19.72
C PRO A 109 10.84 -9.44 -19.91
N GLN A 110 10.23 -10.09 -18.92
CA GLN A 110 8.82 -10.49 -18.94
C GLN A 110 7.84 -9.37 -18.58
N LEU A 111 8.31 -8.17 -18.23
CA LEU A 111 7.47 -7.02 -17.94
C LEU A 111 7.09 -6.27 -19.24
N ARG A 112 5.81 -5.91 -19.35
CA ARG A 112 5.25 -5.18 -20.48
C ARG A 112 4.54 -3.94 -20.01
N PHE A 113 5.19 -2.81 -20.19
CA PHE A 113 4.65 -1.48 -19.88
C PHE A 113 3.92 -0.87 -21.07
N GLY A 114 2.97 0.05 -20.82
CA GLY A 114 2.15 0.70 -21.82
C GLY A 114 1.20 -0.27 -22.53
N GLU A 115 0.77 -1.33 -21.84
CA GLU A 115 -0.15 -2.34 -22.36
C GLU A 115 -1.19 -2.69 -21.27
N GLU A 116 -2.40 -2.14 -21.40
CA GLU A 116 -3.47 -2.32 -20.44
C GLU A 116 -4.21 -3.63 -20.66
N VAL A 117 -4.46 -4.39 -19.59
CA VAL A 117 -5.38 -5.52 -19.60
C VAL A 117 -6.80 -5.00 -19.44
N THR A 118 -7.66 -5.32 -20.42
CA THR A 118 -9.05 -4.85 -20.49
C THR A 118 -10.08 -5.91 -20.14
N ASP A 119 -9.72 -7.21 -20.27
CA ASP A 119 -10.62 -8.33 -19.94
C ASP A 119 -9.84 -9.61 -19.59
N VAL A 120 -10.43 -10.43 -18.74
CA VAL A 120 -9.97 -11.79 -18.45
C VAL A 120 -11.15 -12.74 -18.55
N THR A 121 -11.13 -13.59 -19.57
CA THR A 121 -12.19 -14.58 -19.82
C THR A 121 -11.69 -15.98 -19.46
N ARG A 122 -12.51 -16.75 -18.76
CA ARG A 122 -12.27 -18.17 -18.48
C ARG A 122 -12.40 -19.00 -19.75
N LEU A 123 -11.51 -19.95 -19.94
CA LEU A 123 -11.53 -20.97 -21.00
C LEU A 123 -11.67 -22.36 -20.36
N ASP A 124 -11.81 -23.41 -21.17
CA ASP A 124 -11.81 -24.80 -20.70
C ASP A 124 -10.48 -25.15 -20.01
N GLU A 125 -9.37 -24.60 -20.50
CA GLU A 125 -8.04 -24.73 -19.89
C GLU A 125 -7.41 -23.33 -19.68
N GLY A 126 -7.51 -22.80 -18.45
CA GLY A 126 -6.91 -21.53 -18.07
C GLY A 126 -7.75 -20.30 -18.45
N TYR A 127 -7.06 -19.26 -18.88
CA TYR A 127 -7.63 -17.93 -19.08
C TYR A 127 -7.14 -17.28 -20.37
N ARG A 128 -8.03 -16.57 -21.04
CA ARG A 128 -7.68 -15.58 -22.07
C ARG A 128 -7.58 -14.22 -21.40
N VAL A 129 -6.42 -13.57 -21.54
CA VAL A 129 -6.17 -12.22 -21.10
C VAL A 129 -6.13 -11.32 -22.32
N THR A 130 -7.06 -10.37 -22.40
CA THR A 130 -7.15 -9.39 -23.48
C THR A 130 -6.48 -8.10 -23.05
N THR A 131 -5.59 -7.60 -23.86
CA THR A 131 -4.94 -6.31 -23.65
C THR A 131 -5.34 -5.31 -24.74
N THR A 132 -4.89 -4.08 -24.61
CA THR A 132 -5.06 -3.03 -25.64
C THR A 132 -4.32 -3.35 -26.94
N ARG A 133 -3.42 -4.36 -26.96
CA ARG A 133 -2.60 -4.70 -28.12
C ARG A 133 -2.89 -6.08 -28.68
N ASP A 134 -3.11 -7.09 -27.81
CA ASP A 134 -3.22 -8.50 -28.24
C ASP A 134 -4.01 -9.33 -27.22
N HIS A 135 -4.12 -10.63 -27.51
CA HIS A 135 -4.71 -11.64 -26.64
C HIS A 135 -3.66 -12.67 -26.23
N TYR A 136 -3.64 -13.01 -24.96
CA TYR A 136 -2.71 -13.98 -24.38
C TYR A 136 -3.47 -15.10 -23.68
N HIS A 137 -2.86 -16.29 -23.68
CA HIS A 137 -3.40 -17.44 -22.95
C HIS A 137 -2.49 -17.75 -21.76
N ALA A 138 -3.08 -17.94 -20.58
CA ALA A 138 -2.38 -18.31 -19.37
C ALA A 138 -3.12 -19.39 -18.57
N ARG A 139 -2.36 -20.24 -17.87
CA ARG A 139 -2.94 -21.20 -16.93
C ARG A 139 -3.46 -20.54 -15.68
N SER A 140 -2.82 -19.48 -15.24
CA SER A 140 -3.17 -18.73 -14.02
C SER A 140 -2.96 -17.23 -14.20
N VAL A 141 -3.65 -16.43 -13.39
CA VAL A 141 -3.51 -14.97 -13.39
C VAL A 141 -3.28 -14.43 -11.98
N ALA A 142 -2.45 -13.38 -11.85
CA ALA A 142 -2.22 -12.65 -10.60
C ALA A 142 -2.64 -11.18 -10.75
N ILE A 143 -3.65 -10.79 -9.98
CA ILE A 143 -4.26 -9.45 -10.03
C ILE A 143 -3.58 -8.54 -9.01
N GLY A 144 -2.78 -7.58 -9.48
CA GLY A 144 -2.03 -6.63 -8.67
C GLY A 144 -2.23 -5.18 -9.08
N VAL A 145 -3.47 -4.79 -9.37
CA VAL A 145 -3.83 -3.45 -9.90
C VAL A 145 -3.85 -2.33 -8.86
N GLY A 146 -3.49 -2.62 -7.62
CA GLY A 146 -3.30 -1.63 -6.56
C GLY A 146 -4.58 -0.96 -6.07
N VAL A 147 -4.46 0.30 -5.70
CA VAL A 147 -5.48 1.11 -5.03
C VAL A 147 -5.83 2.36 -5.83
N VAL A 148 -6.94 2.98 -5.49
CA VAL A 148 -7.36 4.31 -6.00
C VAL A 148 -7.54 5.27 -4.82
N ALA A 149 -7.48 6.57 -5.10
CA ALA A 149 -7.72 7.61 -4.11
C ALA A 149 -9.17 7.56 -3.61
N THR A 150 -9.35 7.62 -2.30
CA THR A 150 -10.67 7.78 -1.67
C THR A 150 -11.03 9.27 -1.66
N ILE A 151 -12.00 9.67 -2.48
CA ILE A 151 -12.43 11.07 -2.60
C ILE A 151 -13.75 11.26 -1.87
N PRO A 152 -13.86 12.18 -0.90
CA PRO A 152 -15.12 12.54 -0.27
C PRO A 152 -16.15 13.01 -1.32
N GLU A 153 -17.41 12.57 -1.20
CA GLU A 153 -18.46 12.90 -2.17
C GLU A 153 -18.60 14.41 -2.40
N CYS A 154 -18.51 15.20 -1.32
CA CYS A 154 -18.60 16.66 -1.41
C CYS A 154 -17.44 17.32 -2.19
N ALA A 155 -16.32 16.62 -2.36
CA ALA A 155 -15.16 17.15 -3.10
C ALA A 155 -15.10 16.67 -4.56
N LYS A 156 -15.80 15.58 -4.91
CA LYS A 156 -15.76 15.00 -6.28
C LYS A 156 -16.05 16.01 -7.40
N PRO A 157 -17.08 16.87 -7.29
CA PRO A 157 -17.39 17.84 -8.34
C PRO A 157 -16.30 18.91 -8.56
N TRP A 158 -15.43 19.10 -7.58
CA TRP A 158 -14.48 20.20 -7.51
C TRP A 158 -13.03 19.78 -7.76
N LEU A 159 -12.81 18.51 -8.09
CA LEU A 159 -11.45 18.02 -8.36
C LEU A 159 -10.81 18.77 -9.53
N GLY A 160 -9.60 19.25 -9.32
CA GLY A 160 -8.87 20.03 -10.30
C GLY A 160 -7.53 20.51 -9.77
N GLU A 161 -7.11 21.69 -10.20
CA GLU A 161 -5.80 22.24 -9.85
C GLU A 161 -5.68 22.66 -8.38
N LYS A 162 -6.74 23.19 -7.79
CA LYS A 162 -6.77 23.72 -6.41
C LYS A 162 -7.41 22.75 -5.39
N VAL A 163 -8.18 21.76 -5.85
CA VAL A 163 -8.78 20.70 -5.01
C VAL A 163 -8.35 19.36 -5.56
N TYR A 164 -7.54 18.61 -4.84
CA TYR A 164 -7.00 17.36 -5.35
C TYR A 164 -6.62 16.40 -4.23
N HIS A 165 -6.54 15.11 -4.58
CA HIS A 165 -6.05 14.10 -3.67
C HIS A 165 -4.52 14.13 -3.57
N VAL A 166 -4.00 13.83 -2.40
CA VAL A 166 -2.57 13.83 -2.08
C VAL A 166 -1.74 12.94 -3.02
N ALA A 167 -2.35 11.93 -3.64
CA ALA A 167 -1.68 11.06 -4.62
C ALA A 167 -1.10 11.82 -5.82
N SER A 168 -1.59 13.02 -6.11
CA SER A 168 -1.08 13.90 -7.17
C SER A 168 -0.46 15.20 -6.65
N TYR A 169 -0.02 15.22 -5.39
CA TYR A 169 0.46 16.44 -4.74
C TYR A 169 1.66 17.07 -5.47
N LEU A 170 2.66 16.27 -5.85
CA LEU A 170 3.84 16.77 -6.57
C LEU A 170 3.59 17.03 -8.06
N ASP A 171 2.47 16.55 -8.61
CA ASP A 171 2.09 16.78 -10.00
C ASP A 171 1.32 18.11 -10.16
N ARG A 172 1.00 18.79 -9.05
CA ARG A 172 0.25 20.03 -9.04
C ARG A 172 1.18 21.24 -9.02
N PRO A 173 0.71 22.40 -9.51
CA PRO A 173 1.46 23.64 -9.41
C PRO A 173 1.90 23.91 -7.96
N GLN A 174 3.07 24.50 -7.81
CA GLN A 174 3.55 24.93 -6.50
C GLN A 174 2.52 25.80 -5.80
N ILE A 175 2.54 25.76 -4.48
CA ILE A 175 1.66 26.56 -3.64
C ILE A 175 2.26 27.97 -3.59
N ASP A 176 1.44 28.96 -3.93
CA ASP A 176 1.87 30.35 -3.98
C ASP A 176 2.07 30.94 -2.58
N ILE A 177 2.90 31.98 -2.49
CA ILE A 177 3.12 32.73 -1.25
C ILE A 177 1.79 33.34 -0.77
N GLY A 178 1.48 33.14 0.52
CA GLY A 178 0.27 33.61 1.16
C GLY A 178 -0.95 32.70 0.99
N GLU A 179 -0.91 31.62 0.18
CA GLU A 179 -2.04 30.70 0.04
C GLU A 179 -2.39 30.04 1.37
N ARG A 180 -3.69 30.00 1.67
CA ARG A 180 -4.27 29.22 2.78
C ARG A 180 -4.53 27.80 2.29
N VAL A 181 -3.99 26.82 2.99
CA VAL A 181 -4.08 25.43 2.58
C VAL A 181 -4.87 24.63 3.61
N LEU A 182 -5.93 23.96 3.15
CA LEU A 182 -6.68 22.98 3.94
C LEU A 182 -6.16 21.58 3.62
N VAL A 183 -5.64 20.87 4.60
CA VAL A 183 -5.24 19.45 4.50
C VAL A 183 -6.28 18.60 5.22
N VAL A 184 -6.94 17.71 4.49
CA VAL A 184 -8.01 16.85 5.01
C VAL A 184 -7.50 15.42 5.17
N GLY A 185 -7.28 15.00 6.42
CA GLY A 185 -6.82 13.65 6.77
C GLY A 185 -5.62 13.64 7.70
N GLY A 186 -5.73 12.89 8.80
CA GLY A 186 -4.72 12.81 9.87
C GLY A 186 -3.86 11.54 9.83
N GLY A 187 -3.60 11.00 8.63
CA GLY A 187 -2.71 9.87 8.41
C GLY A 187 -1.31 10.30 7.95
N GLN A 188 -0.45 9.31 7.63
CA GLN A 188 0.92 9.53 7.19
C GLN A 188 1.03 10.53 6.03
N SER A 189 0.22 10.36 4.98
CA SER A 189 0.30 11.23 3.78
C SER A 189 -0.09 12.68 4.09
N GLY A 190 -1.09 12.90 4.96
CA GLY A 190 -1.45 14.25 5.42
C GLY A 190 -0.34 14.89 6.23
N ALA A 191 0.29 14.12 7.12
CA ALA A 191 1.43 14.57 7.92
C ALA A 191 2.65 14.94 7.05
N GLU A 192 2.97 14.13 6.03
CA GLU A 192 4.06 14.42 5.09
C GLU A 192 3.82 15.73 4.32
N VAL A 193 2.57 15.98 3.90
CA VAL A 193 2.20 17.25 3.25
C VAL A 193 2.32 18.42 4.24
N VAL A 194 1.84 18.27 5.47
CA VAL A 194 1.94 19.32 6.49
C VAL A 194 3.40 19.64 6.83
N GLU A 195 4.26 18.62 6.98
CA GLU A 195 5.70 18.83 7.18
C GLU A 195 6.31 19.62 6.01
N HIS A 196 5.96 19.24 4.77
CA HIS A 196 6.45 19.93 3.57
C HIS A 196 5.98 21.39 3.52
N LEU A 197 4.71 21.66 3.83
CA LEU A 197 4.15 23.01 3.90
C LEU A 197 4.80 23.86 5.00
N LEU A 198 5.01 23.28 6.19
CA LEU A 198 5.73 23.94 7.27
C LEU A 198 7.18 24.26 6.89
N GLY A 199 7.84 23.46 6.06
CA GLY A 199 9.18 23.71 5.54
C GLY A 199 9.23 24.73 4.39
N SER A 200 8.09 25.08 3.79
CA SER A 200 8.01 25.97 2.62
C SER A 200 7.95 27.44 3.06
N PRO A 201 8.80 28.32 2.53
CA PRO A 201 8.77 29.73 2.87
C PRO A 201 7.52 30.42 2.31
N GLY A 202 6.93 31.32 3.12
CA GLY A 202 5.84 32.19 2.66
C GLY A 202 4.49 31.52 2.51
N ILE A 203 4.29 30.29 2.98
CA ILE A 203 2.95 29.69 3.07
C ILE A 203 2.09 30.54 4.00
N GLY A 204 0.85 30.76 3.62
CA GLY A 204 -0.12 31.44 4.45
C GLY A 204 -0.54 30.59 5.65
N LYS A 205 -1.82 30.39 5.84
CA LYS A 205 -2.34 29.57 6.93
C LYS A 205 -2.51 28.11 6.50
N ILE A 206 -2.03 27.17 7.29
CA ILE A 206 -2.32 25.74 7.16
C ILE A 206 -3.49 25.40 8.09
N THR A 207 -4.55 24.79 7.59
CA THR A 207 -5.58 24.16 8.40
C THR A 207 -5.52 22.66 8.18
N TRP A 208 -5.23 21.91 9.24
CA TRP A 208 -5.14 20.45 9.19
C TRP A 208 -6.28 19.81 9.97
N VAL A 209 -7.13 19.06 9.25
CA VAL A 209 -8.35 18.47 9.83
C VAL A 209 -8.28 16.94 9.79
N THR A 210 -8.81 16.30 10.84
CA THR A 210 -8.92 14.84 10.90
C THR A 210 -10.24 14.42 11.57
N SER A 211 -10.85 13.35 11.04
CA SER A 211 -12.02 12.72 11.65
C SER A 211 -11.70 11.97 12.95
N ARG A 212 -10.43 11.65 13.18
CA ARG A 212 -9.97 11.01 14.41
C ARG A 212 -9.91 12.02 15.55
N GLY A 213 -10.09 11.55 16.78
CA GLY A 213 -10.03 12.41 17.99
C GLY A 213 -8.66 13.03 18.25
N ASN A 214 -7.60 12.55 17.57
CA ASN A 214 -6.24 13.08 17.65
C ASN A 214 -5.43 12.68 16.41
N LEU A 215 -4.20 13.16 16.32
CA LEU A 215 -3.17 12.73 15.37
C LEU A 215 -2.41 11.56 16.00
N PHE A 216 -2.86 10.34 15.69
CA PHE A 216 -2.29 9.13 16.28
C PHE A 216 -1.02 8.70 15.54
N THR A 217 -0.01 8.30 16.32
CA THR A 217 1.17 7.64 15.78
C THR A 217 0.86 6.20 15.41
N ARG A 218 1.61 5.69 14.42
CA ARG A 218 1.61 4.27 14.10
C ARG A 218 2.23 3.47 15.24
N ASP A 219 1.59 2.38 15.61
CA ASP A 219 2.20 1.40 16.50
C ASP A 219 3.11 0.47 15.68
N ASP A 220 4.42 0.65 15.84
CA ASP A 220 5.46 -0.12 15.16
C ASP A 220 6.47 -0.72 16.15
N SER A 221 6.05 -0.94 17.40
CA SER A 221 6.85 -1.63 18.39
C SER A 221 7.23 -3.04 17.91
N SER A 222 8.35 -3.56 18.42
CA SER A 222 8.85 -4.89 18.05
C SER A 222 7.83 -6.01 18.32
N PHE A 223 7.03 -5.88 19.38
CA PHE A 223 5.98 -6.85 19.69
C PHE A 223 4.80 -6.78 18.73
N ILE A 224 4.39 -5.60 18.32
CA ILE A 224 3.34 -5.42 17.31
C ILE A 224 3.83 -5.92 15.93
N ASN A 225 5.10 -5.73 15.61
CA ASN A 225 5.67 -6.21 14.36
C ASN A 225 5.63 -7.75 14.20
N VAL A 226 5.35 -8.51 15.28
CA VAL A 226 5.06 -9.95 15.19
C VAL A 226 3.81 -10.24 14.36
N SER A 227 2.84 -9.32 14.27
CA SER A 227 1.67 -9.42 13.38
C SER A 227 2.04 -9.44 11.88
N TYR A 228 3.30 -9.11 11.55
CA TYR A 228 3.82 -9.09 10.18
C TYR A 228 4.78 -10.26 9.91
N THR A 229 4.46 -11.44 10.45
CA THR A 229 5.24 -12.67 10.25
C THR A 229 4.42 -13.77 9.56
N PRO A 230 5.07 -14.74 8.89
CA PRO A 230 4.40 -15.88 8.27
C PRO A 230 3.51 -16.67 9.22
N SER A 231 4.00 -16.99 10.43
CA SER A 231 3.25 -17.74 11.42
C SER A 231 1.99 -17.01 11.90
N TYR A 232 2.05 -15.69 12.07
CA TYR A 232 0.87 -14.87 12.38
C TYR A 232 -0.14 -14.91 11.24
N SER A 233 0.29 -14.74 9.98
CA SER A 233 -0.57 -14.77 8.81
C SER A 233 -1.34 -16.09 8.69
N GLN A 234 -0.65 -17.22 8.87
CA GLN A 234 -1.26 -18.56 8.83
C GLN A 234 -2.33 -18.73 9.91
N ARG A 235 -2.03 -18.31 11.14
CA ARG A 235 -2.98 -18.38 12.26
C ARG A 235 -4.17 -17.43 12.06
N PHE A 236 -3.92 -16.22 11.61
CA PHE A 236 -4.97 -15.26 11.30
C PHE A 236 -5.96 -15.84 10.27
N HIS A 237 -5.45 -16.46 9.21
CA HIS A 237 -6.27 -17.08 8.17
C HIS A 237 -7.19 -18.19 8.71
N SER A 238 -6.77 -18.92 9.73
CA SER A 238 -7.57 -20.00 10.36
C SER A 238 -8.68 -19.50 11.30
N LEU A 239 -8.75 -18.19 11.60
CA LEU A 239 -9.74 -17.64 12.50
C LEU A 239 -11.10 -17.43 11.82
N PRO A 240 -12.23 -17.50 12.56
CA PRO A 240 -13.55 -17.11 12.04
C PRO A 240 -13.56 -15.64 11.57
N LEU A 241 -14.31 -15.35 10.50
CA LEU A 241 -14.41 -14.03 9.88
C LEU A 241 -14.70 -12.90 10.89
N LYS A 242 -15.61 -13.11 11.83
CA LYS A 242 -15.95 -12.12 12.86
C LYS A 242 -14.73 -11.72 13.67
N LYS A 243 -13.91 -12.69 14.08
CA LYS A 243 -12.69 -12.42 14.87
C LYS A 243 -11.63 -11.72 14.02
N ARG A 244 -11.48 -12.14 12.75
CA ARG A 244 -10.55 -11.47 11.81
C ARG A 244 -10.91 -9.99 11.60
N ARG A 245 -12.19 -9.65 11.46
CA ARG A 245 -12.66 -8.25 11.37
C ARG A 245 -12.33 -7.45 12.62
N THR A 246 -12.65 -7.99 13.80
CA THR A 246 -12.30 -7.32 15.07
C THR A 246 -10.80 -7.02 15.16
N ILE A 247 -9.93 -8.01 14.84
CA ILE A 247 -8.47 -7.81 14.87
C ILE A 247 -8.02 -6.72 13.89
N VAL A 248 -8.56 -6.72 12.66
CA VAL A 248 -8.21 -5.68 11.66
C VAL A 248 -8.62 -4.29 12.14
N ASP A 249 -9.76 -4.16 12.81
CA ASP A 249 -10.23 -2.90 13.35
C ASP A 249 -9.40 -2.45 14.57
N ASP A 250 -9.10 -3.36 15.49
CA ASP A 250 -8.31 -3.10 16.70
C ASP A 250 -6.85 -2.76 16.39
N GLU A 251 -6.25 -3.47 15.42
CA GLU A 251 -4.85 -3.29 15.02
C GLU A 251 -4.67 -2.23 13.90
N LYS A 252 -5.68 -1.43 13.59
CA LYS A 252 -5.64 -0.46 12.48
C LYS A 252 -4.46 0.51 12.58
N LEU A 253 -4.07 0.94 13.76
CA LEU A 253 -2.93 1.85 13.96
C LEU A 253 -1.57 1.21 13.63
N THR A 254 -1.49 -0.09 13.44
CA THR A 254 -0.24 -0.74 12.99
C THR A 254 0.11 -0.39 11.54
N SER A 255 -0.88 0.08 10.75
CA SER A 255 -0.73 0.48 9.35
C SER A 255 -1.08 1.94 9.06
N ASP A 256 -2.05 2.53 9.79
CA ASP A 256 -2.72 3.78 9.43
C ASP A 256 -2.30 5.00 10.27
N GLY A 257 -1.32 4.87 11.15
CA GLY A 257 -0.80 5.97 11.98
C GLY A 257 0.28 6.79 11.27
N ILE A 258 0.63 7.92 11.87
CA ILE A 258 1.78 8.74 11.49
C ILE A 258 3.04 8.11 12.10
N SER A 259 4.17 8.04 11.38
CA SER A 259 5.42 7.60 12.00
C SER A 259 5.79 8.53 13.17
N ALA A 260 6.24 7.96 14.30
CA ALA A 260 6.57 8.74 15.49
C ALA A 260 7.62 9.83 15.20
N GLU A 261 8.60 9.51 14.37
CA GLU A 261 9.64 10.45 13.94
C GLU A 261 9.05 11.66 13.19
N LEU A 262 8.15 11.45 12.24
CA LEU A 262 7.48 12.53 11.51
C LEU A 262 6.59 13.38 12.43
N SER A 263 5.83 12.71 13.30
CA SER A 263 4.98 13.38 14.28
C SER A 263 5.79 14.31 15.17
N ASN A 264 6.94 13.86 15.68
CA ASN A 264 7.84 14.66 16.51
C ASN A 264 8.43 15.85 15.72
N ARG A 265 8.90 15.64 14.50
CA ARG A 265 9.45 16.75 13.66
C ARG A 265 8.40 17.83 13.40
N ILE A 266 7.14 17.44 13.11
CA ILE A 266 6.05 18.40 12.93
C ILE A 266 5.80 19.17 14.22
N TYR A 267 5.69 18.45 15.35
CA TYR A 267 5.43 19.09 16.65
C TYR A 267 6.53 20.06 17.05
N GLU A 268 7.80 19.68 16.92
CA GLU A 268 8.95 20.55 17.19
C GLU A 268 8.95 21.80 16.30
N THR A 269 8.65 21.65 15.01
CA THR A 269 8.54 22.78 14.08
C THR A 269 7.45 23.76 14.53
N ILE A 270 6.29 23.26 14.92
CA ILE A 270 5.17 24.05 15.44
C ILE A 270 5.58 24.74 16.74
N TYR A 271 6.21 24.00 17.66
CA TYR A 271 6.67 24.53 18.95
C TYR A 271 7.68 25.68 18.77
N HIS A 272 8.70 25.51 17.93
CA HIS A 272 9.68 26.57 17.69
C HIS A 272 9.07 27.81 17.04
N ARG A 273 8.12 27.65 16.14
CA ARG A 273 7.40 28.79 15.54
C ARG A 273 6.51 29.52 16.54
N SER A 274 5.88 28.79 17.46
CA SER A 274 5.07 29.41 18.51
C SER A 274 5.86 30.29 19.49
N ALA A 275 7.16 30.02 19.64
CA ALA A 275 8.05 30.84 20.47
C ALA A 275 8.39 32.22 19.85
N THR A 276 8.21 32.37 18.52
CA THR A 276 8.60 33.60 17.79
C THR A 276 7.42 34.35 17.19
N GLY A 277 6.18 33.80 17.24
CA GLY A 277 4.99 34.41 16.67
C GLY A 277 3.70 33.74 17.14
N ASN A 278 2.58 34.24 16.62
CA ASN A 278 1.28 33.61 16.88
C ASN A 278 1.12 32.34 16.06
N ILE A 279 1.00 31.19 16.69
CA ILE A 279 0.90 29.90 16.01
C ILE A 279 -0.38 29.79 15.15
N ASP A 280 -1.49 30.43 15.57
CA ASP A 280 -2.75 30.41 14.86
C ASP A 280 -2.68 31.08 13.48
N ASP A 281 -1.68 31.93 13.26
CA ASP A 281 -1.41 32.54 11.94
C ASP A 281 -0.69 31.57 11.00
N VAL A 282 -0.06 30.52 11.54
CA VAL A 282 0.70 29.52 10.77
C VAL A 282 -0.08 28.24 10.56
N ILE A 283 -0.59 27.64 11.63
CA ILE A 283 -1.28 26.35 11.57
C ILE A 283 -2.42 26.27 12.57
N GLN A 284 -3.53 25.70 12.11
CA GLN A 284 -4.69 25.33 12.92
C GLN A 284 -4.93 23.83 12.80
N LEU A 285 -4.96 23.13 13.94
CA LEU A 285 -5.21 21.69 14.02
C LEU A 285 -6.65 21.47 14.50
N LEU A 286 -7.45 20.74 13.71
CA LEU A 286 -8.87 20.47 14.00
C LEU A 286 -9.11 18.96 14.01
N PRO A 287 -8.94 18.29 15.17
CA PRO A 287 -9.30 16.89 15.34
C PRO A 287 -10.80 16.70 15.52
N ALA A 288 -11.27 15.45 15.38
CA ALA A 288 -12.66 15.03 15.53
C ALA A 288 -13.66 15.80 14.65
N VAL A 289 -13.23 16.20 13.44
CA VAL A 289 -14.08 16.88 12.45
C VAL A 289 -14.04 16.17 11.10
N VAL A 290 -15.18 16.21 10.40
CA VAL A 290 -15.33 15.68 9.05
C VAL A 290 -15.78 16.80 8.11
N MET A 291 -15.15 16.92 6.94
CA MET A 291 -15.60 17.80 5.88
C MET A 291 -16.90 17.26 5.27
N LYS A 292 -17.99 18.03 5.37
CA LYS A 292 -19.33 17.65 4.90
C LYS A 292 -19.68 18.28 3.56
N GLU A 293 -19.25 19.52 3.36
CA GLU A 293 -19.52 20.29 2.14
C GLU A 293 -18.25 21.02 1.71
N LEU A 294 -18.10 21.21 0.42
CA LEU A 294 -17.08 22.04 -0.18
C LEU A 294 -17.69 22.84 -1.30
N SER A 295 -17.49 24.15 -1.33
CA SER A 295 -18.04 25.04 -2.34
C SER A 295 -17.07 26.17 -2.69
N PRO A 296 -17.01 26.61 -3.97
CA PRO A 296 -16.22 27.75 -4.38
C PRO A 296 -16.92 29.07 -4.00
N HIS A 297 -16.17 30.03 -3.51
CA HIS A 297 -16.60 31.39 -3.23
C HIS A 297 -15.58 32.41 -3.78
N ALA A 298 -15.93 33.70 -3.76
CA ALA A 298 -15.05 34.73 -4.29
C ALA A 298 -13.73 34.85 -3.51
N ASP A 299 -13.72 34.49 -2.24
CA ASP A 299 -12.59 34.55 -1.32
C ASP A 299 -11.86 33.19 -1.12
N GLY A 300 -12.20 32.17 -1.90
CA GLY A 300 -11.60 30.85 -1.87
C GLY A 300 -12.60 29.70 -1.75
N TRP A 301 -12.14 28.54 -1.31
CA TRP A 301 -12.93 27.34 -1.06
C TRP A 301 -13.50 27.40 0.37
N HIS A 302 -14.82 27.28 0.50
CA HIS A 302 -15.47 27.15 1.80
C HIS A 302 -15.74 25.67 2.10
N ALA A 303 -15.06 25.16 3.10
CA ALA A 303 -15.23 23.80 3.62
C ALA A 303 -16.05 23.83 4.91
N LEU A 304 -17.29 23.31 4.84
CA LEU A 304 -18.12 23.12 6.02
C LEU A 304 -17.71 21.85 6.74
N LEU A 305 -17.30 22.00 7.99
CA LEU A 305 -16.88 20.88 8.84
C LEU A 305 -18.01 20.53 9.83
N ALA A 306 -18.12 19.24 10.17
CA ALA A 306 -18.98 18.78 11.24
C ALA A 306 -18.13 18.13 12.33
N SER A 307 -18.29 18.59 13.58
CA SER A 307 -17.60 18.02 14.72
C SER A 307 -18.32 16.76 15.22
N HIS A 308 -17.55 15.74 15.58
CA HIS A 308 -18.08 14.58 16.28
C HIS A 308 -18.41 14.96 17.73
N GLY A 309 -19.68 14.80 18.13
CA GLY A 309 -20.14 15.04 19.51
C GLY A 309 -20.57 16.47 19.83
N THR A 310 -20.51 17.40 18.88
CA THR A 310 -21.06 18.76 19.06
C THR A 310 -21.92 19.17 17.86
N CYS A 311 -22.84 20.14 18.09
CA CYS A 311 -23.63 20.72 16.99
C CYS A 311 -22.86 21.77 16.17
N GLN A 312 -21.60 22.01 16.49
CA GLN A 312 -20.81 23.01 15.79
C GLN A 312 -20.48 22.60 14.36
N ARG A 313 -20.65 23.54 13.44
CA ARG A 313 -20.34 23.39 12.01
C ARG A 313 -19.44 24.54 11.55
N PRO A 314 -18.16 24.56 11.94
CA PRO A 314 -17.27 25.62 11.52
C PRO A 314 -17.02 25.54 10.01
N THR A 315 -16.92 26.71 9.37
CA THR A 315 -16.48 26.83 7.99
C THR A 315 -15.02 27.25 7.96
N VAL A 316 -14.22 26.53 7.18
CA VAL A 316 -12.82 26.88 6.89
C VAL A 316 -12.74 27.41 5.48
N VAL A 317 -12.07 28.56 5.32
CA VAL A 317 -11.79 29.16 4.03
C VAL A 317 -10.35 28.85 3.62
N ALA A 318 -10.16 28.33 2.43
CA ALA A 318 -8.85 27.93 1.91
C ALA A 318 -8.73 28.29 0.41
N ASP A 319 -7.52 28.58 -0.03
CA ASP A 319 -7.21 28.81 -1.43
C ASP A 319 -6.90 27.50 -2.15
N ARG A 320 -6.50 26.48 -1.38
CA ARG A 320 -6.18 25.14 -1.85
C ARG A 320 -6.65 24.07 -0.86
N VAL A 321 -7.17 22.95 -1.38
CA VAL A 321 -7.64 21.81 -0.57
C VAL A 321 -6.90 20.56 -1.00
N VAL A 322 -6.13 19.96 -0.07
CA VAL A 322 -5.39 18.72 -0.25
C VAL A 322 -6.10 17.60 0.50
N LEU A 323 -6.63 16.65 -0.24
CA LEU A 323 -7.37 15.51 0.30
C LEU A 323 -6.41 14.35 0.61
N ALA A 324 -6.02 14.19 1.86
CA ALA A 324 -5.23 13.06 2.37
C ALA A 324 -6.15 12.00 2.99
N THR A 325 -7.22 11.66 2.28
CA THR A 325 -8.36 10.88 2.75
C THR A 325 -8.21 9.37 2.56
N GLY A 326 -6.98 8.94 2.20
CA GLY A 326 -6.62 7.53 2.08
C GLY A 326 -6.92 6.94 0.71
N PHE A 327 -6.83 5.62 0.67
CA PHE A 327 -6.96 4.84 -0.56
C PHE A 327 -7.91 3.66 -0.34
N GLU A 328 -8.54 3.22 -1.41
CA GLU A 328 -9.36 2.02 -1.44
C GLU A 328 -8.92 1.07 -2.57
N PRO A 329 -9.20 -0.23 -2.49
CA PRO A 329 -8.87 -1.16 -3.55
C PRO A 329 -9.50 -0.74 -4.89
N ARG A 330 -8.69 -0.75 -5.97
CA ARG A 330 -9.20 -0.44 -7.31
C ARG A 330 -10.33 -1.41 -7.69
N PRO A 331 -11.48 -0.94 -8.24
CA PRO A 331 -12.51 -1.82 -8.76
C PRO A 331 -11.98 -2.82 -9.80
N LEU A 332 -12.53 -4.01 -9.83
CA LEU A 332 -12.10 -5.11 -10.71
C LEU A 332 -13.11 -5.39 -11.83
N ALA A 333 -13.76 -4.36 -12.38
CA ALA A 333 -14.81 -4.52 -13.40
C ALA A 333 -14.39 -5.42 -14.58
N PHE A 334 -13.10 -5.39 -14.96
CA PHE A 334 -12.56 -6.21 -16.04
C PHE A 334 -12.50 -7.73 -15.72
N ILE A 335 -12.70 -8.13 -14.46
CA ILE A 335 -12.77 -9.55 -14.04
C ILE A 335 -14.03 -9.88 -13.24
N ASP A 336 -15.03 -9.01 -13.20
CA ASP A 336 -16.27 -9.26 -12.44
C ASP A 336 -16.94 -10.57 -12.86
N ARG A 337 -16.95 -10.86 -14.17
CA ARG A 337 -17.51 -12.13 -14.69
C ARG A 337 -16.72 -13.35 -14.20
N LEU A 338 -15.39 -13.22 -14.09
CA LEU A 338 -14.52 -14.28 -13.58
C LEU A 338 -14.78 -14.53 -12.09
N LEU A 339 -14.96 -13.47 -11.31
CA LEU A 339 -15.21 -13.56 -9.88
C LEU A 339 -16.67 -13.91 -9.53
N ALA A 340 -17.59 -13.96 -10.50
CA ALA A 340 -19.00 -14.29 -10.26
C ALA A 340 -19.20 -15.72 -9.72
N SER A 341 -18.28 -16.66 -10.03
CA SER A 341 -18.29 -18.04 -9.49
C SER A 341 -17.33 -18.24 -8.31
N ALA A 342 -16.78 -17.17 -7.76
CA ALA A 342 -15.93 -17.25 -6.57
C ALA A 342 -16.78 -17.51 -5.31
N SER A 343 -16.29 -18.38 -4.43
CA SER A 343 -16.86 -18.51 -3.09
C SER A 343 -16.72 -17.18 -2.34
N MET A 344 -17.79 -16.74 -1.68
CA MET A 344 -17.83 -15.44 -1.03
C MET A 344 -17.94 -15.57 0.49
N GLU A 345 -17.15 -14.78 1.22
CA GLU A 345 -17.25 -14.66 2.67
C GLU A 345 -17.32 -13.18 3.07
N GLY A 346 -18.46 -12.77 3.64
CA GLY A 346 -18.66 -11.38 4.06
C GLY A 346 -18.61 -10.34 2.93
N GLY A 347 -18.99 -10.73 1.71
CA GLY A 347 -19.01 -9.88 0.52
C GLY A 347 -17.65 -9.79 -0.20
N LEU A 348 -16.66 -10.60 0.21
CA LEU A 348 -15.34 -10.66 -0.42
C LEU A 348 -15.07 -12.08 -0.95
N PRO A 349 -14.35 -12.22 -2.07
CA PRO A 349 -13.90 -13.53 -2.53
C PRO A 349 -13.04 -14.23 -1.47
N VAL A 350 -13.32 -15.52 -1.22
CA VAL A 350 -12.50 -16.33 -0.32
C VAL A 350 -11.13 -16.56 -0.95
N VAL A 351 -10.08 -16.21 -0.22
CA VAL A 351 -8.69 -16.41 -0.61
C VAL A 351 -8.11 -17.53 0.25
N LYS A 352 -7.56 -18.55 -0.39
CA LYS A 352 -6.90 -19.69 0.27
C LYS A 352 -5.53 -19.28 0.83
N ASP A 353 -4.89 -20.17 1.57
CA ASP A 353 -3.60 -19.92 2.20
C ASP A 353 -2.42 -19.81 1.21
N ASP A 354 -2.60 -20.25 -0.04
CA ASP A 354 -1.70 -20.05 -1.17
C ASP A 354 -1.99 -18.74 -1.95
N TYR A 355 -2.89 -17.90 -1.42
CA TYR A 355 -3.38 -16.64 -1.99
C TYR A 355 -4.20 -16.77 -3.27
N SER A 356 -4.62 -17.97 -3.65
CA SER A 356 -5.55 -18.18 -4.76
C SER A 356 -7.01 -18.00 -4.32
N VAL A 357 -7.84 -17.50 -5.22
CA VAL A 357 -9.29 -17.40 -5.03
C VAL A 357 -9.90 -18.80 -5.01
N GLN A 358 -10.80 -19.04 -4.06
CA GLN A 358 -11.60 -20.24 -4.06
C GLN A 358 -12.82 -20.06 -4.96
N PHE A 359 -13.00 -20.97 -5.92
CA PHE A 359 -14.17 -21.02 -6.78
C PHE A 359 -15.11 -22.13 -6.35
N GLU A 360 -16.43 -21.98 -6.60
CA GLU A 360 -17.47 -22.99 -6.29
C GLU A 360 -17.43 -24.15 -7.28
N ASP A 361 -16.89 -23.91 -8.45
CA ASP A 361 -16.71 -24.88 -9.53
C ASP A 361 -15.22 -25.22 -9.72
N ASN A 362 -14.96 -26.25 -10.56
CA ASN A 362 -13.58 -26.61 -10.93
C ASN A 362 -13.00 -25.57 -11.88
N ALA A 363 -12.36 -24.54 -11.33
CA ALA A 363 -11.63 -23.56 -12.14
C ALA A 363 -10.47 -24.23 -12.89
N PRO A 364 -10.27 -23.92 -14.19
CA PRO A 364 -9.21 -24.53 -15.00
C PRO A 364 -7.80 -24.12 -14.60
N GLY A 365 -7.66 -23.13 -13.73
CA GLY A 365 -6.43 -22.59 -13.24
C GLY A 365 -6.64 -21.71 -12.01
N GLN A 366 -5.62 -21.02 -11.54
CA GLN A 366 -5.67 -20.22 -10.32
C GLN A 366 -5.74 -18.74 -10.63
N VAL A 367 -6.50 -18.00 -9.80
CA VAL A 367 -6.56 -16.55 -9.79
C VAL A 367 -6.02 -16.08 -8.45
N TYR A 368 -4.94 -15.33 -8.45
CA TYR A 368 -4.33 -14.78 -7.23
C TYR A 368 -4.72 -13.32 -7.08
N LEU A 369 -5.17 -12.91 -5.89
CA LEU A 369 -5.46 -11.53 -5.58
C LEU A 369 -4.36 -10.93 -4.70
N GLN A 370 -3.64 -9.97 -5.24
CA GLN A 370 -2.60 -9.24 -4.54
C GLN A 370 -3.17 -7.98 -3.86
N ASN A 371 -2.70 -7.68 -2.63
CA ASN A 371 -2.95 -6.40 -1.95
C ASN A 371 -4.45 -6.02 -1.79
N ARG A 372 -5.35 -6.97 -1.50
CA ARG A 372 -6.80 -6.65 -1.52
C ARG A 372 -7.60 -7.05 -0.29
N SER A 373 -7.07 -7.88 0.58
CA SER A 373 -7.93 -8.56 1.56
C SER A 373 -7.34 -8.58 2.98
N PRO A 374 -7.26 -7.44 3.68
CA PRO A 374 -6.77 -7.44 5.06
C PRO A 374 -7.62 -8.35 5.97
N VAL A 375 -8.92 -8.43 5.75
CA VAL A 375 -9.83 -9.31 6.51
C VAL A 375 -9.61 -10.80 6.21
N GLN A 376 -9.10 -11.14 5.03
CA GLN A 376 -8.83 -12.53 4.65
C GLN A 376 -7.44 -12.99 5.08
N SER A 377 -6.43 -12.15 4.91
CA SER A 377 -5.02 -12.52 5.05
C SER A 377 -4.27 -11.70 6.11
N GLY A 378 -4.95 -10.82 6.88
CA GLY A 378 -4.34 -9.93 7.86
C GLY A 378 -3.84 -8.60 7.30
N LEU A 379 -3.51 -7.64 8.18
CA LEU A 379 -3.05 -6.30 7.81
C LEU A 379 -1.76 -6.30 6.98
N GLN A 380 -0.91 -7.33 7.13
CA GLN A 380 0.29 -7.52 6.31
C GLN A 380 -0.03 -7.75 4.82
N SER A 381 -1.28 -8.07 4.47
CA SER A 381 -1.67 -8.31 3.08
C SER A 381 -1.65 -7.06 2.22
N VAL A 382 -1.74 -5.88 2.81
CA VAL A 382 -1.83 -4.58 2.11
C VAL A 382 -0.54 -3.76 2.18
N ASN A 383 0.52 -4.30 2.80
CA ASN A 383 1.82 -3.64 2.84
C ASN A 383 2.97 -4.57 2.35
N LEU A 384 4.19 -4.05 2.28
CA LEU A 384 5.35 -4.77 1.74
C LEU A 384 5.89 -5.86 2.67
N SER A 385 5.44 -5.93 3.94
CA SER A 385 6.10 -6.76 4.96
C SER A 385 6.22 -8.24 4.61
N LEU A 386 5.22 -8.82 3.96
CA LEU A 386 5.22 -10.23 3.56
C LEU A 386 5.13 -10.43 2.04
N VAL A 387 5.48 -9.42 1.23
CA VAL A 387 5.35 -9.52 -0.23
C VAL A 387 6.17 -10.67 -0.81
N ALA A 388 7.44 -10.80 -0.42
CA ALA A 388 8.32 -11.87 -0.91
C ALA A 388 7.83 -13.25 -0.43
N TYR A 389 7.49 -13.40 0.84
CA TYR A 389 6.93 -14.64 1.38
C TYR A 389 5.67 -15.09 0.62
N ARG A 390 4.71 -14.17 0.43
CA ARG A 390 3.48 -14.44 -0.34
C ARG A 390 3.80 -14.95 -1.73
N ASN A 391 4.68 -14.25 -2.43
CA ASN A 391 5.03 -14.57 -3.80
C ASN A 391 5.81 -15.89 -3.90
N GLY A 392 6.63 -16.23 -2.91
CA GLY A 392 7.23 -17.56 -2.77
C GLY A 392 6.16 -18.67 -2.67
N ARG A 393 5.09 -18.46 -1.88
CA ARG A 393 3.97 -19.40 -1.78
C ARG A 393 3.19 -19.53 -3.10
N ILE A 394 2.93 -18.41 -3.78
CA ILE A 394 2.28 -18.42 -5.10
C ILE A 394 3.11 -19.24 -6.09
N ILE A 395 4.41 -19.05 -6.14
CA ILE A 395 5.31 -19.79 -7.03
C ILE A 395 5.34 -21.28 -6.67
N ASN A 396 5.40 -21.63 -5.39
CA ASN A 396 5.33 -23.03 -4.94
C ASN A 396 4.00 -23.68 -5.37
N SER A 397 2.89 -22.96 -5.26
CA SER A 397 1.57 -23.42 -5.71
C SER A 397 1.54 -23.65 -7.23
N LEU A 398 2.08 -22.72 -8.04
CA LEU A 398 2.17 -22.84 -9.50
C LEU A 398 3.05 -24.02 -9.92
N LEU A 399 4.19 -24.22 -9.24
CA LEU A 399 5.13 -25.32 -9.52
C LEU A 399 4.67 -26.64 -8.93
N ARG A 400 3.66 -26.66 -8.04
CA ARG A 400 3.21 -27.82 -7.28
C ARG A 400 4.34 -28.51 -6.50
N ARG A 401 5.31 -27.74 -6.08
CA ARG A 401 6.43 -28.18 -5.23
C ARG A 401 7.00 -27.01 -4.43
N GLU A 402 7.69 -27.32 -3.35
CA GLU A 402 8.42 -26.32 -2.60
C GLU A 402 9.71 -25.94 -3.36
N TYR A 403 9.70 -24.79 -3.99
CA TYR A 403 10.84 -24.16 -4.67
C TYR A 403 11.50 -23.15 -3.74
N TYR A 404 10.69 -22.26 -3.15
CA TYR A 404 11.11 -21.36 -2.08
C TYR A 404 10.75 -21.98 -0.75
N LEU A 405 11.75 -22.11 0.15
CA LEU A 405 11.55 -22.66 1.48
C LEU A 405 10.63 -21.73 2.29
N ASN A 406 9.47 -22.24 2.68
CA ASN A 406 8.55 -21.55 3.57
C ASN A 406 8.83 -21.96 5.01
N VAL A 407 10.06 -21.74 5.50
CA VAL A 407 10.41 -22.04 6.89
C VAL A 407 9.55 -21.14 7.79
N PRO A 408 8.66 -21.72 8.61
CA PRO A 408 7.90 -20.93 9.56
C PRO A 408 8.86 -20.23 10.52
N ASP A 409 8.65 -18.94 10.76
CA ASP A 409 9.31 -18.27 11.87
C ASP A 409 8.89 -18.92 13.19
N ARG A 410 9.78 -18.91 14.19
CA ARG A 410 9.45 -19.31 15.55
C ARG A 410 8.87 -18.08 16.25
N PRO A 411 7.54 -18.02 16.48
CA PRO A 411 6.94 -16.84 17.07
C PRO A 411 7.42 -16.68 18.52
N ILE A 412 7.92 -15.48 18.84
CA ILE A 412 8.30 -15.09 20.20
C ILE A 412 7.08 -14.99 21.10
N LEU A 413 5.94 -14.63 20.53
CA LEU A 413 4.64 -14.49 21.23
C LEU A 413 3.69 -15.59 20.78
N GLY A 414 2.92 -16.14 21.73
CA GLY A 414 1.73 -16.91 21.41
C GLY A 414 0.72 -16.02 20.69
N CYS A 415 0.45 -16.32 19.42
CA CYS A 415 -0.38 -15.45 18.58
C CYS A 415 -1.86 -15.79 18.75
N LEU A 416 -2.72 -14.74 18.85
CA LEU A 416 -4.16 -14.81 18.67
C LEU A 416 -4.90 -15.79 19.59
N GLY A 417 -4.37 -16.02 20.81
CA GLY A 417 -4.98 -16.90 21.81
C GLY A 417 -4.89 -18.40 21.49
N LEU A 418 -4.10 -18.77 20.49
CA LEU A 418 -3.76 -20.15 20.19
C LEU A 418 -2.42 -20.47 20.88
N LEU A 419 -2.38 -21.51 21.73
CA LEU A 419 -1.13 -22.04 22.23
C LEU A 419 -0.30 -22.57 21.04
N PRO A 420 1.04 -22.40 21.05
CA PRO A 420 1.89 -23.06 20.07
C PRO A 420 1.54 -24.56 20.06
N ALA A 421 1.38 -25.15 18.88
CA ALA A 421 1.24 -26.58 18.77
C ALA A 421 2.44 -27.20 19.52
N GLN A 422 2.17 -28.06 20.49
CA GLN A 422 3.21 -28.84 21.10
C GLN A 422 3.87 -29.64 19.97
N GLU A 423 5.13 -29.30 19.66
CA GLU A 423 5.94 -30.16 18.80
C GLU A 423 5.97 -31.52 19.52
N THR A 424 5.24 -32.48 18.98
CA THR A 424 5.49 -33.88 19.32
C THR A 424 6.94 -34.13 18.92
N GLN A 425 7.83 -34.13 19.92
CA GLN A 425 9.20 -34.63 19.79
C GLN A 425 9.09 -36.08 19.34
N ASN A 426 9.03 -36.32 18.04
CA ASN A 426 9.46 -37.61 17.50
C ASN A 426 10.96 -37.48 17.22
N ALA A 427 11.72 -37.62 18.30
CA ALA A 427 13.09 -38.10 18.24
C ALA A 427 13.06 -39.51 17.65
N LYS A 428 13.57 -39.66 16.44
CA LYS A 428 14.32 -40.84 16.03
C LYS A 428 15.30 -40.45 14.91
#